data_47369a454270f87a1707eb8ffb8bd8d7
#
_entry.id   47369a454270f87a1707eb8ffb8bd8d7
#
_cell.length_a   1.000
_cell.length_b   1.000
_cell.length_c   1.000
_cell.angle_alpha   90.00
_cell.angle_beta   90.00
_cell.angle_gamma   90.00
#
_symmetry.space_group_name_H-M   'P 1'
#
loop_
_entity.id
_entity.type
_entity.pdbx_description
1 polymer ?
#
loop_
_entity_poly.entity_id
_entity_poly.type
_entity_poly.pdbx_seq_one_letter_code
_entity_poly.pdbx_strand_id
1 'polypeptide(L)'
;DIINSMRDSGINVAANYIFGLPEETKDSLEFTYNFAEETNTEMVNFYSAMAYPGSPLYLESKKNAVKLPNTYSGYSQHSYDTQNLPSKYLSASEILAFRDKSWNKYHTNPKYLKLLEEKFGINAVKNLQETTKIKLKRKLLGD
;
A
#
# COMPACT_ATOMS: atom_id res chain seq x y z
N ASP A 1 -20.16 -8.58 -11.39
CA ASP A 1 -18.91 -8.43 -10.67
C ASP A 1 -19.20 -8.44 -9.16
N ILE A 2 -18.44 -9.25 -8.39
CA ILE A 2 -18.68 -9.50 -6.94
C ILE A 2 -18.69 -8.20 -6.15
N ILE A 3 -17.78 -7.27 -6.41
CA ILE A 3 -17.68 -5.99 -5.69
C ILE A 3 -18.95 -5.15 -5.88
N ASN A 4 -19.47 -5.09 -7.10
CA ASN A 4 -20.72 -4.38 -7.36
C ASN A 4 -21.90 -5.04 -6.65
N SER A 5 -22.00 -6.37 -6.68
CA SER A 5 -23.04 -7.09 -5.94
C SER A 5 -22.98 -6.84 -4.43
N MET A 6 -21.78 -6.73 -3.86
CA MET A 6 -21.58 -6.38 -2.44
C MET A 6 -22.07 -4.95 -2.15
N ARG A 7 -21.73 -3.98 -3.02
CA ARG A 7 -22.20 -2.59 -2.91
C ARG A 7 -23.70 -2.47 -3.02
N ASP A 8 -24.31 -3.16 -3.97
CA ASP A 8 -25.78 -3.19 -4.17
C ASP A 8 -26.49 -3.78 -2.96
N SER A 9 -25.81 -4.64 -2.20
CA SER A 9 -26.28 -5.19 -0.93
C SER A 9 -25.97 -4.31 0.29
N GLY A 10 -25.42 -3.09 0.09
CA GLY A 10 -25.08 -2.17 1.17
C GLY A 10 -23.78 -2.50 1.93
N ILE A 11 -22.97 -3.42 1.42
CA ILE A 11 -21.69 -3.83 2.04
C ILE A 11 -20.57 -2.90 1.56
N ASN A 12 -19.84 -2.29 2.51
CA ASN A 12 -18.63 -1.54 2.21
C ASN A 12 -17.44 -2.49 2.11
N VAL A 13 -16.64 -2.36 1.04
CA VAL A 13 -15.49 -3.22 0.76
C VAL A 13 -14.20 -2.54 1.21
N ALA A 14 -13.40 -3.23 2.02
CA ALA A 14 -12.04 -2.85 2.35
C ALA A 14 -11.06 -3.69 1.53
N ALA A 15 -10.41 -3.08 0.56
CA ALA A 15 -9.41 -3.75 -0.28
C ALA A 15 -8.00 -3.57 0.27
N ASN A 16 -7.21 -4.64 0.21
CA ASN A 16 -5.80 -4.63 0.60
C ASN A 16 -4.95 -5.05 -0.61
N TYR A 17 -4.03 -4.18 -1.00
CA TYR A 17 -3.10 -4.41 -2.10
C TYR A 17 -1.67 -4.48 -1.56
N ILE A 18 -0.87 -5.42 -2.08
CA ILE A 18 0.52 -5.62 -1.66
C ILE A 18 1.42 -5.42 -2.86
N PHE A 19 2.48 -4.63 -2.68
CA PHE A 19 3.54 -4.38 -3.64
C PHE A 19 4.86 -5.00 -3.18
N GLY A 20 5.67 -5.49 -4.11
CA GLY A 20 7.02 -5.99 -3.83
C GLY A 20 7.08 -7.47 -3.48
N LEU A 21 6.18 -8.29 -4.02
CA LEU A 21 6.31 -9.75 -3.99
C LEU A 21 7.57 -10.18 -4.78
N PRO A 22 8.15 -11.38 -4.51
CA PRO A 22 9.47 -11.76 -5.02
C PRO A 22 9.71 -11.61 -6.53
N GLU A 23 8.73 -11.92 -7.36
CA GLU A 23 8.83 -11.85 -8.83
C GLU A 23 8.22 -10.56 -9.43
N GLU A 24 7.86 -9.59 -8.60
CA GLU A 24 7.16 -8.39 -9.06
C GLU A 24 8.06 -7.46 -9.87
N THR A 25 7.49 -6.95 -10.96
CA THR A 25 8.09 -6.00 -11.89
C THR A 25 7.41 -4.63 -11.76
N LYS A 26 7.97 -3.62 -12.43
CA LYS A 26 7.33 -2.30 -12.49
C LYS A 26 5.94 -2.37 -13.14
N ASP A 27 5.80 -3.15 -14.21
CA ASP A 27 4.51 -3.29 -14.92
C ASP A 27 3.46 -3.97 -14.04
N SER A 28 3.85 -4.97 -13.22
CA SER A 28 2.91 -5.61 -12.29
C SER A 28 2.52 -4.71 -11.11
N LEU A 29 3.42 -3.84 -10.63
CA LEU A 29 3.06 -2.78 -9.67
C LEU A 29 2.01 -1.84 -10.24
N GLU A 30 2.23 -1.36 -11.47
CA GLU A 30 1.29 -0.48 -12.16
C GLU A 30 -0.05 -1.17 -12.43
N PHE A 31 -0.03 -2.45 -12.83
CA PHE A 31 -1.25 -3.24 -13.00
C PHE A 31 -2.06 -3.33 -11.70
N THR A 32 -1.41 -3.65 -10.58
CA THR A 32 -2.05 -3.71 -9.26
C THR A 32 -2.66 -2.37 -8.85
N TYR A 33 -1.94 -1.26 -9.09
CA TYR A 33 -2.46 0.08 -8.81
C TYR A 33 -3.67 0.42 -9.70
N ASN A 34 -3.59 0.17 -11.00
CA ASN A 34 -4.67 0.45 -11.94
C ASN A 34 -5.92 -0.38 -11.61
N PHE A 35 -5.74 -1.63 -11.21
CA PHE A 35 -6.83 -2.48 -10.73
C PHE A 35 -7.50 -1.90 -9.47
N ALA A 36 -6.72 -1.37 -8.52
CA ALA A 36 -7.27 -0.68 -7.35
C ALA A 36 -8.07 0.57 -7.74
N GLU A 37 -7.56 1.38 -8.68
CA GLU A 37 -8.22 2.60 -9.16
C GLU A 37 -9.51 2.28 -9.94
N GLU A 38 -9.51 1.21 -10.73
CA GLU A 38 -10.69 0.75 -11.47
C GLU A 38 -11.78 0.27 -10.52
N THR A 39 -11.43 -0.60 -9.56
CA THR A 39 -12.37 -1.16 -8.58
C THR A 39 -12.92 -0.11 -7.62
N ASN A 40 -12.14 0.90 -7.28
CA ASN A 40 -12.51 2.07 -6.48
C ASN A 40 -13.32 1.69 -5.24
N THR A 41 -12.78 0.84 -4.36
CA THR A 41 -13.46 0.37 -3.15
C THR A 41 -13.54 1.43 -2.06
N GLU A 42 -14.46 1.28 -1.12
CA GLU A 42 -14.79 2.25 -0.06
C GLU A 42 -13.60 2.49 0.88
N MET A 43 -12.82 1.46 1.15
CA MET A 43 -11.57 1.54 1.92
C MET A 43 -10.46 0.82 1.18
N VAL A 44 -9.26 1.41 1.17
CA VAL A 44 -8.09 0.87 0.49
C VAL A 44 -6.86 0.97 1.37
N ASN A 45 -6.11 -0.12 1.43
CA ASN A 45 -4.77 -0.15 2.00
C ASN A 45 -3.76 -0.60 0.94
N PHE A 46 -2.63 0.09 0.87
CA PHE A 46 -1.47 -0.31 0.09
C PHE A 46 -0.33 -0.68 1.04
N TYR A 47 0.19 -1.88 0.89
CA TYR A 47 1.28 -2.42 1.70
C TYR A 47 2.51 -2.72 0.84
N SER A 48 3.70 -2.57 1.41
CA SER A 48 4.91 -3.17 0.85
C SER A 48 5.11 -4.56 1.43
N ALA A 49 5.58 -5.52 0.63
CA ALA A 49 5.87 -6.86 1.10
C ALA A 49 6.95 -6.83 2.18
N MET A 50 6.69 -7.49 3.30
CA MET A 50 7.59 -7.58 4.44
C MET A 50 7.78 -9.03 4.88
N ALA A 51 9.00 -9.38 5.20
CA ALA A 51 9.34 -10.70 5.74
C ALA A 51 9.14 -10.72 7.25
N TYR A 52 7.90 -10.85 7.70
CA TYR A 52 7.59 -10.90 9.13
C TYR A 52 8.22 -12.13 9.80
N PRO A 53 8.82 -11.96 11.01
CA PRO A 53 9.44 -13.05 11.74
C PRO A 53 8.54 -14.28 11.86
N GLY A 54 9.10 -15.45 11.54
CA GLY A 54 8.37 -16.73 11.57
C GLY A 54 7.65 -17.11 10.27
N SER A 55 7.53 -16.20 9.29
CA SER A 55 6.95 -16.52 7.99
C SER A 55 7.92 -17.28 7.09
N PRO A 56 7.43 -18.08 6.10
CA PRO A 56 8.28 -18.69 5.09
C PRO A 56 9.15 -17.66 4.35
N LEU A 57 8.58 -16.51 4.02
CA LEU A 57 9.29 -15.41 3.37
C LEU A 57 10.45 -14.86 4.22
N TYR A 58 10.29 -14.82 5.55
CA TYR A 58 11.36 -14.45 6.47
C TYR A 58 12.52 -15.44 6.45
N LEU A 59 12.20 -16.74 6.49
CA LEU A 59 13.22 -17.81 6.47
C LEU A 59 14.00 -17.80 5.15
N GLU A 60 13.30 -17.63 4.05
CA GLU A 60 13.89 -17.50 2.72
C GLU A 60 14.77 -16.23 2.61
N SER A 61 14.28 -15.10 3.06
CA SER A 61 15.03 -13.83 3.07
C SER A 61 16.34 -13.96 3.89
N LYS A 62 16.29 -14.63 5.04
CA LYS A 62 17.51 -14.92 5.83
C LYS A 62 18.48 -15.81 5.08
N LYS A 63 18.00 -16.87 4.42
CA LYS A 63 18.83 -17.77 3.63
C LYS A 63 19.53 -17.04 2.47
N ASN A 64 18.84 -16.09 1.87
CA ASN A 64 19.34 -15.32 0.73
C ASN A 64 20.07 -14.03 1.15
N ALA A 65 20.40 -13.87 2.45
CA ALA A 65 21.09 -12.71 3.03
C ALA A 65 20.40 -11.35 2.68
N VAL A 66 19.08 -11.35 2.51
CA VAL A 66 18.32 -10.12 2.31
C VAL A 66 18.35 -9.32 3.61
N LYS A 67 18.56 -8.00 3.49
CA LYS A 67 18.56 -7.11 4.65
C LYS A 67 17.16 -7.05 5.28
N LEU A 68 17.07 -7.48 6.52
CA LEU A 68 15.84 -7.47 7.32
C LEU A 68 15.89 -6.41 8.41
N PRO A 69 14.72 -5.93 8.92
CA PRO A 69 14.69 -5.03 10.06
C PRO A 69 15.34 -5.63 11.31
N ASN A 70 16.08 -4.80 12.05
CA ASN A 70 16.66 -5.18 13.35
C ASN A 70 15.73 -4.88 14.54
N THR A 71 14.66 -4.13 14.31
CA THR A 71 13.70 -3.69 15.32
C THR A 71 12.26 -3.88 14.83
N TYR A 72 11.30 -3.93 15.74
CA TYR A 72 9.89 -4.02 15.37
C TYR A 72 9.39 -2.83 14.55
N SER A 73 9.94 -1.62 14.80
CA SER A 73 9.60 -0.43 14.01
C SER A 73 9.92 -0.59 12.52
N GLY A 74 10.96 -1.34 12.18
CA GLY A 74 11.31 -1.63 10.79
C GLY A 74 10.28 -2.48 10.04
N TYR A 75 9.42 -3.21 10.75
CA TYR A 75 8.30 -3.97 10.17
C TYR A 75 7.00 -3.15 10.07
N SER A 76 7.00 -1.90 10.52
CA SER A 76 5.82 -1.03 10.41
C SER A 76 5.74 -0.37 9.04
N GLN A 77 4.59 -0.45 8.39
CA GLN A 77 4.31 0.19 7.10
C GLN A 77 4.40 1.73 7.14
N HIS A 78 4.34 2.32 8.35
CA HIS A 78 4.26 3.77 8.54
C HIS A 78 5.45 4.40 9.26
N SER A 79 6.40 3.59 9.74
CA SER A 79 7.54 4.12 10.50
C SER A 79 8.61 4.74 9.60
N TYR A 80 9.43 5.62 10.18
CA TYR A 80 10.64 6.14 9.55
C TYR A 80 11.63 5.02 9.17
N ASP A 81 11.75 4.00 10.03
CA ASP A 81 12.66 2.86 9.87
C ASP A 81 12.10 1.73 8.99
N THR A 82 10.94 1.93 8.35
CA THR A 82 10.36 0.92 7.45
C THR A 82 11.40 0.29 6.54
N GLN A 83 11.48 -1.05 6.56
CA GLN A 83 12.38 -1.85 5.74
C GLN A 83 11.59 -2.97 5.07
N ASN A 84 11.03 -2.71 3.90
CA ASN A 84 10.36 -3.70 3.07
C ASN A 84 11.36 -4.56 2.27
N LEU A 85 10.87 -5.63 1.67
CA LEU A 85 11.66 -6.48 0.79
C LEU A 85 11.91 -5.83 -0.58
N PRO A 86 13.05 -6.12 -1.23
CA PRO A 86 13.18 -5.96 -2.67
C PRO A 86 12.45 -7.10 -3.38
N SER A 87 12.11 -6.91 -4.66
CA SER A 87 11.79 -8.00 -5.57
C SER A 87 13.04 -8.42 -6.36
N LYS A 88 12.90 -9.39 -7.25
CA LYS A 88 13.95 -9.79 -8.18
C LYS A 88 14.38 -8.65 -9.12
N TYR A 89 13.48 -7.72 -9.43
CA TYR A 89 13.67 -6.69 -10.46
C TYR A 89 13.69 -5.28 -9.91
N LEU A 90 13.26 -5.08 -8.66
CA LEU A 90 13.10 -3.77 -8.04
C LEU A 90 13.74 -3.73 -6.65
N SER A 91 14.41 -2.65 -6.35
CA SER A 91 14.93 -2.38 -5.00
C SER A 91 13.81 -2.13 -3.99
N ALA A 92 14.09 -2.34 -2.71
CA ALA A 92 13.14 -2.04 -1.63
C ALA A 92 12.73 -0.56 -1.62
N SER A 93 13.64 0.37 -1.98
CA SER A 93 13.35 1.79 -2.06
C SER A 93 12.39 2.14 -3.22
N GLU A 94 12.56 1.52 -4.38
CA GLU A 94 11.65 1.73 -5.52
C GLU A 94 10.24 1.26 -5.19
N ILE A 95 10.09 0.09 -4.56
CA ILE A 95 8.81 -0.47 -4.12
C ILE A 95 8.16 0.44 -3.08
N LEU A 96 8.91 0.90 -2.08
CA LEU A 96 8.39 1.79 -1.03
C LEU A 96 7.94 3.14 -1.61
N ALA A 97 8.75 3.73 -2.49
CA ALA A 97 8.41 4.98 -3.17
C ALA A 97 7.14 4.82 -4.03
N PHE A 98 7.03 3.70 -4.76
CA PHE A 98 5.82 3.39 -5.54
C PHE A 98 4.59 3.24 -4.65
N ARG A 99 4.70 2.51 -3.53
CA ARG A 99 3.62 2.33 -2.55
C ARG A 99 3.14 3.68 -1.99
N ASP A 100 4.06 4.54 -1.54
CA ASP A 100 3.72 5.82 -0.94
C ASP A 100 3.09 6.77 -1.99
N LYS A 101 3.60 6.76 -3.22
CA LYS A 101 3.02 7.49 -4.36
C LYS A 101 1.61 6.98 -4.71
N SER A 102 1.42 5.66 -4.75
CA SER A 102 0.12 5.02 -5.05
C SER A 102 -0.92 5.35 -4.00
N TRP A 103 -0.53 5.34 -2.72
CA TRP A 103 -1.42 5.73 -1.62
C TRP A 103 -1.89 7.18 -1.79
N ASN A 104 -0.99 8.11 -2.02
CA ASN A 104 -1.35 9.52 -2.19
C ASN A 104 -2.21 9.72 -3.45
N LYS A 105 -1.80 9.15 -4.59
CA LYS A 105 -2.53 9.27 -5.87
C LYS A 105 -3.95 8.73 -5.77
N TYR A 106 -4.15 7.59 -5.11
CA TYR A 106 -5.48 7.00 -4.90
C TYR A 106 -6.36 7.88 -4.02
N HIS A 107 -5.84 8.30 -2.86
CA HIS A 107 -6.61 9.06 -1.86
C HIS A 107 -6.83 10.54 -2.21
N THR A 108 -6.18 11.05 -3.26
CA THR A 108 -6.45 12.38 -3.85
C THR A 108 -7.24 12.31 -5.15
N ASN A 109 -7.58 11.10 -5.63
CA ASN A 109 -8.33 10.91 -6.87
C ASN A 109 -9.77 11.42 -6.71
N PRO A 110 -10.26 12.32 -7.59
CA PRO A 110 -11.62 12.84 -7.52
C PRO A 110 -12.71 11.76 -7.53
N LYS A 111 -12.50 10.65 -8.26
CA LYS A 111 -13.43 9.52 -8.30
C LYS A 111 -13.58 8.87 -6.92
N TYR A 112 -12.44 8.68 -6.20
CA TYR A 112 -12.46 8.14 -4.84
C TYR A 112 -13.05 9.13 -3.82
N LEU A 113 -12.68 10.41 -3.91
CA LEU A 113 -13.21 11.44 -3.00
C LEU A 113 -14.73 11.56 -3.13
N LYS A 114 -15.28 11.46 -4.34
CA LYS A 114 -16.73 11.44 -4.58
C LYS A 114 -17.38 10.24 -3.91
N LEU A 115 -16.82 9.02 -4.10
CA LEU A 115 -17.33 7.81 -3.43
C LEU A 115 -17.30 7.95 -1.91
N LEU A 116 -16.21 8.49 -1.36
CA LEU A 116 -16.02 8.70 0.08
C LEU A 116 -17.09 9.67 0.64
N GLU A 117 -17.35 10.77 -0.08
CA GLU A 117 -18.38 11.74 0.30
C GLU A 117 -19.78 11.12 0.28
N GLU A 118 -20.12 10.39 -0.77
CA GLU A 118 -21.43 9.72 -0.92
C GLU A 118 -21.69 8.67 0.18
N LYS A 119 -20.65 7.96 0.61
CA LYS A 119 -20.77 6.88 1.60
C LYS A 119 -20.64 7.36 3.04
N PHE A 120 -19.74 8.30 3.31
CA PHE A 120 -19.33 8.68 4.68
C PHE A 120 -19.45 10.17 4.98
N GLY A 121 -19.88 10.96 4.00
CA GLY A 121 -20.10 12.39 4.11
C GLY A 121 -18.83 13.25 4.01
N ILE A 122 -19.06 14.57 3.89
CA ILE A 122 -18.01 15.57 3.63
C ILE A 122 -16.91 15.62 4.71
N ASN A 123 -17.21 15.26 5.96
CA ASN A 123 -16.21 15.25 7.03
C ASN A 123 -15.17 14.17 6.82
N ALA A 124 -15.52 13.01 6.25
CA ALA A 124 -14.57 11.97 5.88
C ALA A 124 -13.61 12.47 4.80
N VAL A 125 -14.12 13.18 3.80
CA VAL A 125 -13.29 13.81 2.75
C VAL A 125 -12.31 14.82 3.33
N LYS A 126 -12.78 15.72 4.19
CA LYS A 126 -11.92 16.73 4.85
C LYS A 126 -10.81 16.08 5.66
N ASN A 127 -11.12 15.07 6.47
CA ASN A 127 -10.14 14.34 7.27
C ASN A 127 -9.10 13.65 6.39
N LEU A 128 -9.53 13.04 5.29
CA LEU A 128 -8.61 12.42 4.33
C LEU A 128 -7.71 13.45 3.66
N GLN A 129 -8.25 14.60 3.23
CA GLN A 129 -7.48 15.70 2.64
C GLN A 129 -6.41 16.24 3.59
N GLU A 130 -6.69 16.35 4.89
CA GLU A 130 -5.67 16.71 5.89
C GLU A 130 -4.61 15.61 6.03
N THR A 131 -5.00 14.35 6.02
CA THR A 131 -4.08 13.21 6.11
C THR A 131 -3.15 13.14 4.89
N THR A 132 -3.65 13.41 3.69
CA THR A 132 -2.84 13.38 2.45
C THR A 132 -1.79 14.49 2.35
N LYS A 133 -1.90 15.56 3.15
CA LYS A 133 -0.87 16.61 3.26
C LYS A 133 0.36 16.14 4.03
N ILE A 134 0.23 15.09 4.85
CA ILE A 134 1.31 14.58 5.69
C ILE A 134 2.19 13.65 4.88
N LYS A 135 3.42 14.07 4.57
CA LYS A 135 4.42 13.19 3.96
C LYS A 135 5.12 12.38 5.06
N LEU A 136 5.03 11.06 4.95
CA LEU A 136 5.81 10.17 5.82
C LEU A 136 7.29 10.24 5.43
N LYS A 137 8.14 10.57 6.39
CA LYS A 137 9.59 10.48 6.22
C LYS A 137 10.03 9.02 6.22
N ARG A 138 10.97 8.68 5.34
CA ARG A 138 11.45 7.31 5.11
C ARG A 138 12.96 7.27 5.05
N LYS A 139 13.59 6.67 6.05
CA LYS A 139 15.05 6.46 6.05
C LYS A 139 15.53 5.74 4.79
N LEU A 140 14.75 4.77 4.30
CA LEU A 140 15.06 4.00 3.11
C LEU A 140 15.06 4.86 1.81
N LEU A 141 14.34 6.00 1.82
CA LEU A 141 14.28 6.94 0.70
C LEU A 141 15.24 8.13 0.87
N GLY A 142 15.97 8.20 1.98
CA GLY A 142 16.97 9.25 2.23
C GLY A 142 16.41 10.54 2.85
N ASP A 143 15.21 10.48 3.45
CA ASP A 143 14.59 11.63 4.13
C ASP A 143 15.26 11.95 5.49
#